data_bb96e5cc5900f21e8245c49a06603cff
#
_entry.id   bb96e5cc5900f21e8245c49a06603cff
#
_cell.length_a   1.000
_cell.length_b   1.000
_cell.length_c   1.000
_cell.angle_alpha   90.00
_cell.angle_beta   90.00
_cell.angle_gamma   90.00
#
_symmetry.space_group_name_H-M   'P 1'
#
loop_
_entity.id
_entity.type
_entity.pdbx_description
1 polymer ?
#
loop_
_entity_poly.entity_id
_entity_poly.type
_entity_poly.pdbx_seq_one_letter_code
_entity_poly.pdbx_strand_id
1 'polypeptide(L)'
;MIKEKAAMPPTTKTREKVLVVIQLSGGNDYLNCIVPFQNGFYKDSRPNIRITDDQVIPLDKGYGLNPGMGPMKTLYDQGKVAIVHGIGYPVPNRSHFRSMDIWHTAEPTTVGSKGWLGQAIKELDPEGSNPVTAVNFGNGLPRALAAPGVPVASVGDLENYGLLTGVAGTKQREQALNAFSRMYTPLLGSDTVMDYLGQTGLDAMRGADILKEAPLKYKSNVEYPDNPFAKSLKGVAQVHFADLGTRVFYTEYGSFDTHTDEVTLQSKLWNHISSSLISFFDDLEDHGLGDEVTVLMFSEFGRRVLDNGTGTDHGSGGVAFVVGNQVAGGHYAEYPSIDPADWVQGDLAFNNDFRGLYTDILEDWLHVEAKPIVNGIYEKIKPFAV
;
A
#
# COMPACT_ATOMS: atom_id res chain seq x y z
N MET A 1 19.33 37.59 43.99
CA MET A 1 19.41 37.17 42.57
C MET A 1 18.84 35.74 42.48
N ILE A 2 17.59 35.65 42.09
CA ILE A 2 16.87 34.36 41.89
C ILE A 2 17.19 33.98 40.43
N LYS A 3 17.90 32.85 40.22
CA LYS A 3 18.12 32.30 38.88
C LYS A 3 16.83 31.73 38.36
N GLU A 4 16.28 32.34 37.33
CA GLU A 4 15.19 31.79 36.53
C GLU A 4 15.66 30.46 35.91
N LYS A 5 14.94 29.39 36.24
CA LYS A 5 15.10 28.08 35.64
C LYS A 5 14.52 28.20 34.21
N ALA A 6 15.40 28.11 33.18
CA ALA A 6 14.95 28.00 31.84
C ALA A 6 14.01 26.78 31.69
N ALA A 7 12.82 27.03 31.20
CA ALA A 7 11.87 25.98 30.91
C ALA A 7 12.47 25.09 29.79
N MET A 8 12.55 23.79 30.04
CA MET A 8 12.90 22.82 28.99
C MET A 8 11.85 22.94 27.86
N PRO A 9 12.27 22.91 26.58
CA PRO A 9 11.32 22.86 25.49
C PRO A 9 10.43 21.61 25.65
N PRO A 10 9.17 21.65 25.23
CA PRO A 10 8.29 20.50 25.30
C PRO A 10 8.94 19.36 24.51
N THR A 11 9.11 18.21 25.13
CA THR A 11 9.47 16.97 24.44
C THR A 11 8.37 16.68 23.43
N THR A 12 8.64 16.93 22.17
CA THR A 12 7.79 16.47 21.07
C THR A 12 7.72 14.95 21.21
N LYS A 13 6.54 14.45 21.56
CA LYS A 13 6.25 13.01 21.59
C LYS A 13 6.49 12.51 20.18
N THR A 14 7.53 11.72 19.97
CA THR A 14 7.79 11.08 18.67
C THR A 14 6.57 10.22 18.37
N ARG A 15 5.90 10.49 17.26
CA ARG A 15 4.79 9.66 16.81
C ARG A 15 5.33 8.34 16.28
N GLU A 16 4.47 7.33 16.30
CA GLU A 16 4.78 6.00 15.83
C GLU A 16 4.87 5.95 14.30
N LYS A 17 5.72 5.09 13.75
CA LYS A 17 5.86 4.87 12.31
C LYS A 17 4.58 4.28 11.71
N VAL A 18 4.23 4.74 10.53
CA VAL A 18 3.00 4.39 9.80
C VAL A 18 3.35 3.82 8.43
N LEU A 19 2.73 2.70 8.09
CA LEU A 19 2.83 2.07 6.79
C LEU A 19 1.55 2.33 5.98
N VAL A 20 1.70 2.82 4.76
CA VAL A 20 0.63 2.90 3.76
C VAL A 20 0.90 1.88 2.67
N VAL A 21 0.00 0.93 2.47
CA VAL A 21 0.13 -0.09 1.42
C VAL A 21 -0.80 0.24 0.29
N ILE A 22 -0.26 0.30 -0.92
CA ILE A 22 -0.97 0.54 -2.17
C ILE A 22 -0.85 -0.70 -3.05
N GLN A 23 -1.96 -1.39 -3.23
CA GLN A 23 -2.06 -2.54 -4.13
C GLN A 23 -2.43 -2.06 -5.53
N LEU A 24 -1.58 -2.37 -6.52
CA LEU A 24 -1.83 -2.10 -7.93
C LEU A 24 -2.44 -3.36 -8.56
N SER A 25 -3.78 -3.45 -8.56
CA SER A 25 -4.45 -4.68 -8.99
C SER A 25 -4.56 -4.81 -10.49
N GLY A 26 -4.18 -5.96 -11.01
CA GLY A 26 -4.27 -6.34 -12.42
C GLY A 26 -2.94 -6.69 -13.08
N GLY A 27 -1.83 -6.69 -12.36
CA GLY A 27 -0.50 -6.95 -12.92
C GLY A 27 0.07 -5.73 -13.63
N ASN A 28 0.77 -4.90 -12.89
CA ASN A 28 1.46 -3.73 -13.45
C ASN A 28 2.52 -4.15 -14.46
N ASP A 29 2.53 -3.57 -15.65
CA ASP A 29 3.53 -3.84 -16.65
C ASP A 29 4.88 -3.22 -16.27
N TYR A 30 5.77 -4.06 -15.77
CA TYR A 30 7.08 -3.65 -15.30
C TYR A 30 7.92 -3.00 -16.41
N LEU A 31 7.93 -3.58 -17.63
CA LEU A 31 8.75 -3.09 -18.75
C LEU A 31 8.31 -1.72 -19.27
N ASN A 32 7.02 -1.38 -19.17
CA ASN A 32 6.49 -0.07 -19.53
C ASN A 32 6.28 0.85 -18.31
N CYS A 33 6.60 0.36 -17.10
CA CYS A 33 6.65 1.16 -15.87
C CYS A 33 8.06 1.70 -15.64
N ILE A 34 9.06 0.81 -15.58
CA ILE A 34 10.49 1.14 -15.52
C ILE A 34 11.12 0.71 -16.85
N VAL A 35 11.14 1.64 -17.77
CA VAL A 35 11.42 1.39 -19.19
C VAL A 35 12.91 1.23 -19.45
N PRO A 36 13.39 0.08 -19.91
CA PRO A 36 14.78 -0.13 -20.31
C PRO A 36 15.01 0.36 -21.76
N PHE A 37 14.75 1.64 -22.02
CA PHE A 37 14.62 2.23 -23.35
C PHE A 37 15.87 2.10 -24.23
N GLN A 38 17.04 1.88 -23.64
CA GLN A 38 18.28 1.65 -24.38
C GLN A 38 18.51 0.18 -24.75
N ASN A 39 17.69 -0.75 -24.22
CA ASN A 39 17.85 -2.19 -24.44
C ASN A 39 17.22 -2.62 -25.77
N GLY A 40 18.02 -3.29 -26.64
CA GLY A 40 17.56 -3.80 -27.93
C GLY A 40 16.47 -4.86 -27.81
N PHE A 41 16.59 -5.80 -26.87
CA PHE A 41 15.59 -6.85 -26.67
C PHE A 41 14.22 -6.29 -26.23
N TYR A 42 14.20 -5.19 -25.44
CA TYR A 42 12.95 -4.50 -25.11
C TYR A 42 12.28 -3.97 -26.38
N LYS A 43 13.06 -3.31 -27.27
CA LYS A 43 12.54 -2.74 -28.51
C LYS A 43 12.01 -3.81 -29.48
N ASP A 44 12.72 -4.94 -29.56
CA ASP A 44 12.36 -6.06 -30.40
C ASP A 44 11.14 -6.84 -29.87
N SER A 45 11.03 -6.97 -28.55
CA SER A 45 9.95 -7.72 -27.90
C SER A 45 8.62 -6.95 -27.85
N ARG A 46 8.66 -5.61 -27.98
CA ARG A 46 7.48 -4.74 -27.87
C ARG A 46 7.33 -3.79 -29.07
N PRO A 47 7.24 -4.32 -30.28
CA PRO A 47 7.18 -3.49 -31.48
C PRO A 47 5.97 -2.54 -31.51
N ASN A 48 4.86 -2.90 -30.83
CA ASN A 48 3.60 -2.16 -30.88
C ASN A 48 3.35 -1.25 -29.65
N ILE A 49 3.82 -1.65 -28.45
CA ILE A 49 3.45 -0.97 -27.22
C ILE A 49 4.64 -0.41 -26.43
N ARG A 50 5.85 -0.48 -26.99
CA ARG A 50 7.01 0.12 -26.31
C ARG A 50 6.84 1.62 -26.08
N ILE A 51 7.29 2.10 -24.96
CA ILE A 51 7.50 3.53 -24.75
C ILE A 51 8.74 3.96 -25.51
N THR A 52 8.62 4.95 -26.39
CA THR A 52 9.70 5.41 -27.24
C THR A 52 10.69 6.30 -26.51
N ASP A 53 11.91 6.42 -27.04
CA ASP A 53 13.01 7.15 -26.36
C ASP A 53 12.69 8.64 -26.11
N ASP A 54 11.79 9.23 -26.89
CA ASP A 54 11.30 10.61 -26.75
C ASP A 54 10.13 10.75 -25.75
N GLN A 55 9.47 9.66 -25.40
CA GLN A 55 8.35 9.63 -24.45
C GLN A 55 8.79 9.31 -23.03
N VAL A 56 9.87 8.55 -22.89
CA VAL A 56 10.34 8.09 -21.59
C VAL A 56 10.83 9.26 -20.73
N ILE A 57 10.56 9.21 -19.42
CA ILE A 57 11.16 10.16 -18.45
C ILE A 57 12.47 9.55 -17.95
N PRO A 58 13.65 10.08 -18.36
CA PRO A 58 14.91 9.42 -18.06
C PRO A 58 15.20 9.34 -16.55
N LEU A 59 15.73 8.20 -16.14
CA LEU A 59 16.40 7.97 -14.87
C LEU A 59 17.90 7.70 -15.14
N ASP A 60 18.62 7.27 -14.13
CA ASP A 60 19.99 6.78 -14.23
C ASP A 60 20.03 5.32 -14.76
N LYS A 61 21.25 4.80 -14.97
CA LYS A 61 21.53 3.41 -15.38
C LYS A 61 20.86 2.96 -16.70
N GLY A 62 20.43 3.87 -17.54
CA GLY A 62 19.79 3.53 -18.83
C GLY A 62 18.31 3.11 -18.73
N TYR A 63 17.69 3.37 -17.58
CA TYR A 63 16.27 3.20 -17.37
C TYR A 63 15.52 4.53 -17.38
N GLY A 64 14.22 4.46 -17.52
CA GLY A 64 13.35 5.62 -17.39
C GLY A 64 11.97 5.24 -16.89
N LEU A 65 11.20 6.23 -16.51
CA LEU A 65 9.83 6.06 -16.06
C LEU A 65 8.84 6.16 -17.21
N ASN A 66 7.70 5.52 -17.04
CA ASN A 66 6.53 5.73 -17.89
C ASN A 66 6.20 7.23 -17.99
N PRO A 67 5.76 7.76 -19.16
CA PRO A 67 5.42 9.17 -19.31
C PRO A 67 4.36 9.69 -18.33
N GLY A 68 3.50 8.82 -17.79
CA GLY A 68 2.54 9.18 -16.74
C GLY A 68 3.17 9.43 -15.36
N MET A 69 4.45 9.12 -15.16
CA MET A 69 5.10 9.16 -13.84
C MET A 69 5.89 10.46 -13.58
N GLY A 70 5.58 11.56 -14.26
CA GLY A 70 6.28 12.84 -14.06
C GLY A 70 6.36 13.29 -12.59
N PRO A 71 5.26 13.33 -11.83
CA PRO A 71 5.31 13.65 -10.39
C PRO A 71 6.13 12.66 -9.55
N MET A 72 6.14 11.36 -9.90
CA MET A 72 6.99 10.36 -9.26
C MET A 72 8.49 10.68 -9.47
N LYS A 73 8.86 11.18 -10.66
CA LYS A 73 10.22 11.63 -10.93
C LYS A 73 10.68 12.71 -9.96
N THR A 74 9.79 13.62 -9.58
CA THR A 74 10.09 14.66 -8.59
C THR A 74 10.43 14.04 -7.23
N LEU A 75 9.64 13.07 -6.77
CA LEU A 75 9.96 12.35 -5.52
C LEU A 75 11.25 11.52 -5.63
N TYR A 76 11.50 10.92 -6.80
CA TYR A 76 12.75 10.20 -7.07
C TYR A 76 13.98 11.13 -6.99
N ASP A 77 13.91 12.30 -7.60
CA ASP A 77 14.99 13.29 -7.56
C ASP A 77 15.27 13.86 -6.16
N GLN A 78 14.25 13.82 -5.30
CA GLN A 78 14.39 14.14 -3.87
C GLN A 78 15.00 12.99 -3.05
N GLY A 79 15.29 11.84 -3.66
CA GLY A 79 15.81 10.67 -2.97
C GLY A 79 14.78 9.90 -2.14
N LYS A 80 13.48 10.13 -2.38
CA LYS A 80 12.37 9.55 -1.60
C LYS A 80 11.78 8.28 -2.19
N VAL A 81 12.27 7.78 -3.34
CA VAL A 81 11.71 6.61 -4.04
C VAL A 81 12.76 5.53 -4.21
N ALA A 82 12.57 4.38 -3.58
CA ALA A 82 13.30 3.15 -3.84
C ALA A 82 12.52 2.30 -4.85
N ILE A 83 13.15 1.96 -5.96
CA ILE A 83 12.63 1.09 -7.01
C ILE A 83 13.22 -0.30 -6.80
N VAL A 84 12.41 -1.28 -6.43
CA VAL A 84 12.83 -2.66 -6.17
C VAL A 84 12.55 -3.50 -7.39
N HIS A 85 13.63 -3.88 -8.09
CA HIS A 85 13.57 -4.61 -9.35
C HIS A 85 13.38 -6.11 -9.16
N GLY A 86 12.77 -6.75 -10.17
CA GLY A 86 12.68 -8.20 -10.30
C GLY A 86 12.02 -8.91 -9.11
N ILE A 87 11.06 -8.25 -8.47
CA ILE A 87 10.39 -8.81 -7.30
C ILE A 87 9.34 -9.85 -7.70
N GLY A 88 9.27 -10.92 -6.93
CA GLY A 88 8.33 -12.02 -7.20
C GLY A 88 8.46 -13.13 -6.16
N TYR A 89 8.15 -14.37 -6.55
CA TYR A 89 8.23 -15.55 -5.68
C TYR A 89 8.47 -16.82 -6.50
N PRO A 90 8.99 -17.90 -5.87
CA PRO A 90 9.22 -19.18 -6.54
C PRO A 90 7.92 -19.78 -7.10
N VAL A 91 8.01 -20.37 -8.29
CA VAL A 91 6.87 -20.98 -8.99
C VAL A 91 5.72 -19.96 -9.20
N PRO A 92 5.96 -18.93 -10.04
CA PRO A 92 5.00 -17.86 -10.23
C PRO A 92 3.63 -18.38 -10.71
N ASN A 93 2.57 -17.75 -10.25
CA ASN A 93 1.20 -18.05 -10.66
C ASN A 93 0.62 -16.86 -11.43
N ARG A 94 0.01 -17.12 -12.60
CA ARG A 94 -0.58 -16.10 -13.46
C ARG A 94 -2.07 -15.86 -13.21
N SER A 95 -2.65 -16.46 -12.18
CA SER A 95 -4.01 -16.15 -11.74
C SER A 95 -3.96 -14.99 -10.76
N HIS A 96 -4.69 -13.92 -11.04
CA HIS A 96 -4.84 -12.77 -10.13
C HIS A 96 -5.22 -13.21 -8.72
N PHE A 97 -6.23 -14.09 -8.60
CA PHE A 97 -6.71 -14.56 -7.30
C PHE A 97 -5.61 -15.27 -6.49
N ARG A 98 -4.91 -16.21 -7.12
CA ARG A 98 -3.87 -16.96 -6.41
C ARG A 98 -2.63 -16.12 -6.14
N SER A 99 -2.20 -15.33 -7.11
CA SER A 99 -1.03 -14.49 -6.94
C SER A 99 -1.25 -13.42 -5.87
N MET A 100 -2.42 -12.75 -5.89
CA MET A 100 -2.77 -11.79 -4.86
C MET A 100 -2.91 -12.45 -3.49
N ASP A 101 -3.47 -13.68 -3.42
CA ASP A 101 -3.51 -14.45 -2.18
C ASP A 101 -2.10 -14.70 -1.60
N ILE A 102 -1.12 -15.02 -2.46
CA ILE A 102 0.28 -15.21 -2.07
C ILE A 102 0.88 -13.93 -1.48
N TRP A 103 0.71 -12.79 -2.15
CA TRP A 103 1.17 -11.50 -1.64
C TRP A 103 0.48 -11.11 -0.33
N HIS A 104 -0.82 -11.39 -0.20
CA HIS A 104 -1.58 -11.08 1.01
C HIS A 104 -1.18 -11.93 2.21
N THR A 105 -0.75 -13.17 1.99
CA THR A 105 -0.48 -14.11 3.08
C THR A 105 0.99 -14.44 3.28
N ALA A 106 1.86 -14.01 2.37
CA ALA A 106 3.27 -14.40 2.28
C ALA A 106 3.48 -15.93 2.13
N GLU A 107 2.49 -16.65 1.55
CA GLU A 107 2.45 -18.13 1.46
C GLU A 107 2.42 -18.62 0.00
N PRO A 108 3.55 -18.68 -0.70
CA PRO A 108 3.57 -19.13 -2.10
C PRO A 108 3.29 -20.62 -2.27
N THR A 109 3.59 -21.45 -1.28
CA THR A 109 3.51 -22.93 -1.38
C THR A 109 2.19 -23.50 -0.90
N THR A 110 1.50 -22.81 0.00
CA THR A 110 0.23 -23.24 0.59
C THR A 110 -0.82 -22.13 0.46
N VAL A 111 -2.08 -22.45 0.71
CA VAL A 111 -3.13 -21.43 0.86
C VAL A 111 -3.05 -20.89 2.28
N GLY A 112 -2.53 -19.69 2.44
CA GLY A 112 -2.43 -19.04 3.74
C GLY A 112 -3.79 -18.74 4.35
N SER A 113 -3.88 -18.72 5.67
CA SER A 113 -5.12 -18.42 6.40
C SER A 113 -5.15 -17.04 7.04
N LYS A 114 -3.98 -16.39 7.18
CA LYS A 114 -3.82 -15.08 7.83
C LYS A 114 -3.09 -14.13 6.91
N GLY A 115 -3.53 -12.88 6.87
CA GLY A 115 -2.84 -11.82 6.17
C GLY A 115 -1.57 -11.40 6.91
N TRP A 116 -0.51 -11.07 6.17
CA TRP A 116 0.76 -10.65 6.76
C TRP A 116 0.64 -9.34 7.57
N LEU A 117 -0.16 -8.38 7.07
CA LEU A 117 -0.46 -7.15 7.80
C LEU A 117 -1.34 -7.42 9.02
N GLY A 118 -2.33 -8.31 8.89
CA GLY A 118 -3.16 -8.69 10.04
C GLY A 118 -2.33 -9.28 11.17
N GLN A 119 -1.31 -10.08 10.85
CA GLN A 119 -0.37 -10.60 11.86
C GLN A 119 0.50 -9.46 12.43
N ALA A 120 1.01 -8.56 11.60
CA ALA A 120 1.77 -7.39 12.07
C ALA A 120 0.94 -6.47 12.98
N ILE A 121 -0.32 -6.21 12.63
CA ILE A 121 -1.23 -5.40 13.46
C ILE A 121 -1.44 -6.04 14.83
N LYS A 122 -1.53 -7.37 14.89
CA LYS A 122 -1.67 -8.09 16.16
C LYS A 122 -0.44 -7.94 17.06
N GLU A 123 0.76 -7.81 16.50
CA GLU A 123 1.98 -7.50 17.28
C GLU A 123 2.02 -6.02 17.69
N LEU A 124 1.50 -5.11 16.86
CA LEU A 124 1.44 -3.68 17.16
C LEU A 124 0.37 -3.31 18.22
N ASP A 125 -0.72 -4.06 18.26
CA ASP A 125 -1.82 -3.90 19.23
C ASP A 125 -2.31 -5.28 19.70
N PRO A 126 -1.55 -5.95 20.59
CA PRO A 126 -1.85 -7.32 21.03
C PRO A 126 -3.20 -7.48 21.72
N GLU A 127 -3.66 -6.45 22.38
CA GLU A 127 -4.95 -6.42 23.10
C GLU A 127 -6.12 -6.10 22.17
N GLY A 128 -5.88 -5.67 20.91
CA GLY A 128 -6.92 -5.20 20.01
C GLY A 128 -7.69 -3.99 20.56
N SER A 129 -7.00 -3.14 21.32
CA SER A 129 -7.63 -2.06 22.08
C SER A 129 -8.06 -0.89 21.20
N ASN A 130 -7.39 -0.68 20.07
CA ASN A 130 -7.70 0.36 19.11
C ASN A 130 -8.34 -0.23 17.83
N PRO A 131 -9.65 -0.08 17.61
CA PRO A 131 -10.31 -0.64 16.42
C PRO A 131 -9.92 0.04 15.11
N VAL A 132 -9.08 1.07 15.15
CA VAL A 132 -8.54 1.79 13.99
C VAL A 132 -7.02 1.72 13.90
N THR A 133 -6.37 0.76 14.57
CA THR A 133 -4.93 0.47 14.38
C THR A 133 -4.60 0.21 12.90
N ALA A 134 -5.56 -0.37 12.17
CA ALA A 134 -5.51 -0.45 10.71
C ALA A 134 -6.79 0.09 10.07
N VAL A 135 -6.61 0.82 8.96
CA VAL A 135 -7.70 1.38 8.15
C VAL A 135 -7.49 1.04 6.69
N ASN A 136 -8.50 0.42 6.07
CA ASN A 136 -8.56 0.17 4.64
C ASN A 136 -9.42 1.23 3.96
N PHE A 137 -8.87 1.94 2.98
CA PHE A 137 -9.64 2.81 2.08
C PHE A 137 -10.05 2.03 0.84
N GLY A 138 -11.22 1.39 0.91
CA GLY A 138 -11.76 0.55 -0.14
C GLY A 138 -12.99 -0.23 0.33
N ASN A 139 -13.59 -0.98 -0.58
CA ASN A 139 -14.74 -1.82 -0.30
C ASN A 139 -14.30 -3.21 0.16
N GLY A 140 -14.82 -3.67 1.29
CA GLY A 140 -14.48 -4.96 1.87
C GLY A 140 -13.17 -4.96 2.67
N LEU A 141 -12.77 -6.13 3.14
CA LEU A 141 -11.54 -6.33 3.92
C LEU A 141 -10.51 -7.06 3.05
N PRO A 142 -9.39 -6.40 2.66
CA PRO A 142 -8.30 -7.09 1.98
C PRO A 142 -7.75 -8.23 2.83
N ARG A 143 -7.49 -9.38 2.20
CA ARG A 143 -6.98 -10.55 2.91
C ARG A 143 -5.64 -10.28 3.61
N ALA A 144 -4.84 -9.36 3.10
CA ALA A 144 -3.59 -8.93 3.76
C ALA A 144 -3.80 -8.44 5.19
N LEU A 145 -4.94 -7.80 5.47
CA LEU A 145 -5.30 -7.27 6.79
C LEU A 145 -6.05 -8.28 7.67
N ALA A 146 -6.50 -9.40 7.11
CA ALA A 146 -7.35 -10.35 7.82
C ALA A 146 -6.54 -11.26 8.74
N ALA A 147 -6.77 -11.18 10.05
CA ALA A 147 -6.28 -12.13 11.05
C ALA A 147 -7.30 -12.27 12.19
N PRO A 148 -7.41 -13.45 12.83
CA PRO A 148 -8.35 -13.65 13.94
C PRO A 148 -8.12 -12.68 15.09
N GLY A 149 -9.17 -12.00 15.53
CA GLY A 149 -9.13 -11.05 16.65
C GLY A 149 -8.45 -9.71 16.35
N VAL A 150 -8.22 -9.39 15.07
CA VAL A 150 -7.66 -8.11 14.65
C VAL A 150 -8.77 -7.24 14.05
N PRO A 151 -9.14 -6.13 14.70
CA PRO A 151 -10.11 -5.20 14.15
C PRO A 151 -9.48 -4.38 13.02
N VAL A 152 -10.21 -4.19 11.92
CA VAL A 152 -9.83 -3.33 10.80
C VAL A 152 -11.05 -2.55 10.34
N ALA A 153 -10.93 -1.24 10.23
CA ALA A 153 -11.97 -0.41 9.65
C ALA A 153 -11.81 -0.35 8.12
N SER A 154 -12.86 -0.69 7.36
CA SER A 154 -12.90 -0.51 5.90
C SER A 154 -13.80 0.66 5.55
N VAL A 155 -13.24 1.67 4.84
CA VAL A 155 -13.86 2.96 4.56
C VAL A 155 -13.96 3.15 3.07
N GLY A 156 -15.17 3.17 2.53
CA GLY A 156 -15.39 3.51 1.12
C GLY A 156 -15.35 5.02 0.86
N ASP A 157 -15.91 5.79 1.79
CA ASP A 157 -15.93 7.25 1.76
C ASP A 157 -15.90 7.78 3.21
N LEU A 158 -14.80 8.46 3.57
CA LEU A 158 -14.61 8.93 4.93
C LEU A 158 -15.57 10.08 5.32
N GLU A 159 -15.95 10.92 4.38
CA GLU A 159 -16.87 12.05 4.64
C GLU A 159 -18.29 11.55 4.99
N ASN A 160 -18.68 10.42 4.42
CA ASN A 160 -19.96 9.75 4.67
C ASN A 160 -19.83 8.48 5.51
N TYR A 161 -18.67 8.27 6.14
CA TYR A 161 -18.42 7.06 6.92
C TYR A 161 -19.15 7.07 8.25
N GLY A 162 -19.68 5.91 8.62
CA GLY A 162 -20.34 5.69 9.90
C GLY A 162 -21.55 4.76 9.79
N LEU A 163 -21.96 4.21 10.92
CA LEU A 163 -23.17 3.41 11.01
C LEU A 163 -24.39 4.31 10.97
N LEU A 164 -25.41 3.90 10.21
CA LEU A 164 -26.72 4.58 10.15
C LEU A 164 -26.63 6.07 9.71
N THR A 165 -25.74 6.39 8.78
CA THR A 165 -25.61 7.73 8.22
C THR A 165 -26.89 8.24 7.57
N GLY A 166 -27.75 7.32 7.04
CA GLY A 166 -29.07 7.64 6.49
C GLY A 166 -30.15 8.00 7.53
N VAL A 167 -29.85 7.90 8.84
CA VAL A 167 -30.79 8.28 9.91
C VAL A 167 -30.57 9.72 10.27
N ALA A 168 -31.46 10.61 9.79
CA ALA A 168 -31.31 12.06 9.88
C ALA A 168 -31.43 12.66 11.31
N GLY A 169 -32.09 11.94 12.22
CA GLY A 169 -32.32 12.43 13.59
C GLY A 169 -31.26 11.94 14.58
N THR A 170 -30.56 12.85 15.27
CA THR A 170 -29.53 12.50 16.28
C THR A 170 -30.06 11.50 17.32
N LYS A 171 -31.26 11.74 17.84
CA LYS A 171 -31.89 10.87 18.83
C LYS A 171 -32.26 9.49 18.28
N GLN A 172 -32.79 9.45 17.05
CA GLN A 172 -33.14 8.19 16.37
C GLN A 172 -31.86 7.38 16.06
N ARG A 173 -30.80 8.06 15.62
CA ARG A 173 -29.50 7.41 15.38
C ARG A 173 -28.91 6.84 16.67
N GLU A 174 -28.94 7.60 17.75
CA GLU A 174 -28.47 7.15 19.07
C GLU A 174 -29.28 5.92 19.57
N GLN A 175 -30.61 5.95 19.42
CA GLN A 175 -31.45 4.80 19.77
C GLN A 175 -31.14 3.56 18.92
N ALA A 176 -30.89 3.73 17.64
CA ALA A 176 -30.53 2.63 16.74
C ALA A 176 -29.14 2.07 17.05
N LEU A 177 -28.14 2.91 17.35
CA LEU A 177 -26.82 2.48 17.79
C LEU A 177 -26.87 1.74 19.13
N ASN A 178 -27.68 2.22 20.07
CA ASN A 178 -27.90 1.55 21.34
C ASN A 178 -28.63 0.19 21.16
N ALA A 179 -29.52 0.08 20.21
CA ALA A 179 -30.17 -1.19 19.87
C ALA A 179 -29.17 -2.16 19.22
N PHE A 180 -28.34 -1.68 18.30
CA PHE A 180 -27.27 -2.44 17.66
C PHE A 180 -26.25 -2.96 18.70
N SER A 181 -25.76 -2.11 19.59
CA SER A 181 -24.89 -2.52 20.69
C SER A 181 -25.48 -3.62 21.56
N ARG A 182 -26.79 -3.51 21.90
CA ARG A 182 -27.50 -4.54 22.67
C ARG A 182 -27.66 -5.87 21.93
N MET A 183 -27.58 -5.89 20.61
CA MET A 183 -27.61 -7.14 19.85
C MET A 183 -26.27 -7.89 19.92
N TYR A 184 -25.16 -7.17 19.97
CA TYR A 184 -23.84 -7.77 19.97
C TYR A 184 -23.28 -8.07 21.38
N THR A 185 -23.58 -7.24 22.38
CA THR A 185 -23.08 -7.42 23.74
C THR A 185 -23.45 -8.78 24.37
N PRO A 186 -24.66 -9.34 24.20
CA PRO A 186 -25.01 -10.67 24.76
C PRO A 186 -24.31 -11.84 24.07
N LEU A 187 -23.65 -11.62 22.92
CA LEU A 187 -22.89 -12.66 22.21
C LEU A 187 -21.56 -12.94 22.90
N LEU A 188 -21.02 -11.95 23.66
CA LEU A 188 -19.78 -12.09 24.40
C LEU A 188 -19.96 -13.08 25.57
N GLY A 189 -19.07 -14.07 25.64
CA GLY A 189 -19.09 -15.12 26.66
C GLY A 189 -20.05 -16.27 26.38
N SER A 190 -20.68 -16.33 25.18
CA SER A 190 -21.61 -17.39 24.80
C SER A 190 -20.90 -18.59 24.16
N ASP A 191 -20.03 -18.37 23.21
CA ASP A 191 -19.08 -19.33 22.61
C ASP A 191 -18.05 -18.59 21.73
N THR A 192 -17.01 -19.28 21.29
CA THR A 192 -15.89 -18.68 20.54
C THR A 192 -16.31 -17.96 19.25
N VAL A 193 -17.30 -18.49 18.51
CA VAL A 193 -17.79 -17.88 17.26
C VAL A 193 -18.61 -16.64 17.56
N MET A 194 -19.49 -16.74 18.56
CA MET A 194 -20.36 -15.65 18.96
C MET A 194 -19.58 -14.53 19.65
N ASP A 195 -18.55 -14.85 20.41
CA ASP A 195 -17.59 -13.89 20.96
C ASP A 195 -16.92 -13.09 19.85
N TYR A 196 -16.45 -13.78 18.82
CA TYR A 196 -15.82 -13.13 17.65
C TYR A 196 -16.79 -12.21 16.92
N LEU A 197 -18.01 -12.67 16.64
CA LEU A 197 -19.04 -11.86 15.99
C LEU A 197 -19.44 -10.64 16.85
N GLY A 198 -19.63 -10.85 18.15
CA GLY A 198 -19.96 -9.80 19.09
C GLY A 198 -18.88 -8.72 19.15
N GLN A 199 -17.63 -9.13 19.30
CA GLN A 199 -16.50 -8.20 19.34
C GLN A 199 -16.35 -7.44 18.02
N THR A 200 -16.42 -8.14 16.87
CA THR A 200 -16.32 -7.51 15.54
C THR A 200 -17.41 -6.44 15.34
N GLY A 201 -18.65 -6.71 15.79
CA GLY A 201 -19.74 -5.74 15.70
C GLY A 201 -19.51 -4.49 16.56
N LEU A 202 -19.00 -4.67 17.78
CA LEU A 202 -18.67 -3.56 18.68
C LEU A 202 -17.48 -2.74 18.16
N ASP A 203 -16.46 -3.39 17.62
CA ASP A 203 -15.28 -2.73 17.06
C ASP A 203 -15.63 -1.92 15.81
N ALA A 204 -16.51 -2.44 14.95
CA ALA A 204 -17.04 -1.70 13.80
C ALA A 204 -17.77 -0.40 14.24
N MET A 205 -18.54 -0.46 15.32
CA MET A 205 -19.20 0.73 15.89
C MET A 205 -18.20 1.76 16.42
N ARG A 206 -17.25 1.30 17.24
CA ARG A 206 -16.21 2.16 17.83
C ARG A 206 -15.33 2.78 16.74
N GLY A 207 -14.87 1.98 15.78
CA GLY A 207 -14.08 2.45 14.65
C GLY A 207 -14.79 3.52 13.83
N ALA A 208 -16.08 3.32 13.54
CA ALA A 208 -16.89 4.31 12.84
C ALA A 208 -17.02 5.63 13.61
N ASP A 209 -17.21 5.57 14.93
CA ASP A 209 -17.31 6.76 15.76
C ASP A 209 -15.98 7.51 15.92
N ILE A 210 -14.86 6.81 15.91
CA ILE A 210 -13.52 7.40 15.96
C ILE A 210 -13.20 8.09 14.62
N LEU A 211 -13.40 7.41 13.50
CA LEU A 211 -13.00 7.87 12.17
C LEU A 211 -13.81 9.09 11.67
N LYS A 212 -15.07 9.24 12.06
CA LYS A 212 -15.89 10.40 11.67
C LYS A 212 -15.34 11.75 12.14
N GLU A 213 -14.47 11.73 13.18
CA GLU A 213 -13.83 12.95 13.69
C GLU A 213 -12.65 13.42 12.80
N ALA A 214 -12.07 12.51 12.02
CA ALA A 214 -10.86 12.80 11.24
C ALA A 214 -11.06 13.94 10.22
N PRO A 215 -12.10 13.96 9.36
CA PRO A 215 -12.33 15.06 8.44
C PRO A 215 -12.56 16.41 9.14
N LEU A 216 -13.14 16.41 10.35
CA LEU A 216 -13.43 17.62 11.12
C LEU A 216 -12.16 18.27 11.68
N LYS A 217 -11.13 17.49 11.96
CA LYS A 217 -9.84 17.96 12.47
C LYS A 217 -8.87 18.35 11.36
N TYR A 218 -9.10 17.86 10.14
CA TYR A 218 -8.22 18.07 9.01
C TYR A 218 -8.34 19.48 8.45
N LYS A 219 -7.18 20.12 8.26
CA LYS A 219 -7.04 21.39 7.57
C LYS A 219 -5.80 21.33 6.72
N SER A 220 -5.91 21.50 5.43
CA SER A 220 -4.80 21.54 4.49
C SER A 220 -5.06 22.54 3.37
N ASN A 221 -4.00 23.16 2.88
CA ASN A 221 -4.02 24.01 1.69
C ASN A 221 -3.60 23.21 0.43
N VAL A 222 -3.21 21.96 0.58
CA VAL A 222 -2.79 21.11 -0.54
C VAL A 222 -4.00 20.63 -1.31
N GLU A 223 -4.00 20.88 -2.62
CA GLU A 223 -5.03 20.40 -3.53
C GLU A 223 -4.66 19.00 -4.03
N TYR A 224 -5.55 18.05 -3.81
CA TYR A 224 -5.45 16.71 -4.39
C TYR A 224 -6.13 16.66 -5.76
N PRO A 225 -5.58 15.93 -6.74
CA PRO A 225 -6.23 15.77 -8.04
C PRO A 225 -7.58 15.08 -7.91
N ASP A 226 -8.52 15.43 -8.83
CA ASP A 226 -9.85 14.83 -8.82
C ASP A 226 -9.85 13.44 -9.47
N ASN A 227 -9.43 12.45 -8.70
CA ASN A 227 -9.53 11.03 -9.07
C ASN A 227 -9.80 10.18 -7.81
N PRO A 228 -10.32 8.93 -7.99
CA PRO A 228 -10.66 8.08 -6.84
C PRO A 228 -9.48 7.73 -5.94
N PHE A 229 -8.29 7.57 -6.51
CA PHE A 229 -7.09 7.23 -5.75
C PHE A 229 -6.63 8.40 -4.85
N ALA A 230 -6.68 9.63 -5.37
CA ALA A 230 -6.40 10.84 -4.60
C ALA A 230 -7.35 11.00 -3.41
N LYS A 231 -8.63 10.63 -3.57
CA LYS A 231 -9.61 10.64 -2.47
C LYS A 231 -9.20 9.65 -1.36
N SER A 232 -8.73 8.46 -1.73
CA SER A 232 -8.23 7.47 -0.75
C SER A 232 -7.01 8.00 0.00
N LEU A 233 -5.99 8.56 -0.69
CA LEU A 233 -4.81 9.12 -0.04
C LEU A 233 -5.12 10.36 0.83
N LYS A 234 -6.04 11.21 0.39
CA LYS A 234 -6.54 12.30 1.24
C LYS A 234 -7.21 11.77 2.51
N GLY A 235 -7.99 10.69 2.40
CA GLY A 235 -8.56 10.00 3.56
C GLY A 235 -7.49 9.47 4.51
N VAL A 236 -6.41 8.88 3.98
CA VAL A 236 -5.24 8.46 4.77
C VAL A 236 -4.65 9.64 5.53
N ALA A 237 -4.40 10.77 4.85
CA ALA A 237 -3.88 12.00 5.47
C ALA A 237 -4.81 12.49 6.59
N GLN A 238 -6.13 12.56 6.35
CA GLN A 238 -7.11 12.99 7.34
C GLN A 238 -7.08 12.15 8.62
N VAL A 239 -7.02 10.82 8.48
CA VAL A 239 -6.96 9.91 9.64
C VAL A 239 -5.62 10.02 10.36
N HIS A 240 -4.51 10.08 9.62
CA HIS A 240 -3.18 10.22 10.20
C HIS A 240 -3.02 11.55 10.97
N PHE A 241 -3.48 12.66 10.41
CA PHE A 241 -3.42 13.98 11.07
C PHE A 241 -4.29 14.05 12.33
N ALA A 242 -5.39 13.30 12.36
CA ALA A 242 -6.26 13.25 13.54
C ALA A 242 -5.63 12.53 14.74
N ASP A 243 -4.45 11.88 14.56
CA ASP A 243 -3.68 11.16 15.61
C ASP A 243 -4.52 10.10 16.35
N LEU A 244 -5.16 9.23 15.56
CA LEU A 244 -6.07 8.20 16.08
C LEU A 244 -5.35 6.90 16.46
N GLY A 245 -4.03 6.87 16.40
CA GLY A 245 -3.21 5.69 16.69
C GLY A 245 -3.21 4.66 15.55
N THR A 246 -3.59 5.05 14.34
CA THR A 246 -3.53 4.18 13.17
C THR A 246 -2.08 3.99 12.74
N ARG A 247 -1.67 2.72 12.56
CA ARG A 247 -0.31 2.29 12.22
C ARG A 247 -0.21 1.75 10.78
N VAL A 248 -1.30 1.21 10.24
CA VAL A 248 -1.35 0.60 8.92
C VAL A 248 -2.54 1.14 8.14
N PHE A 249 -2.27 1.67 6.96
CA PHE A 249 -3.28 2.02 5.97
C PHE A 249 -3.15 1.10 4.76
N TYR A 250 -4.28 0.79 4.15
CA TYR A 250 -4.34 0.01 2.93
C TYR A 250 -5.27 0.67 1.93
N THR A 251 -4.89 0.67 0.67
CA THR A 251 -5.75 1.06 -0.44
C THR A 251 -5.40 0.27 -1.68
N GLU A 252 -6.38 0.07 -2.54
CA GLU A 252 -6.24 -0.61 -3.82
C GLU A 252 -6.52 0.36 -4.95
N TYR A 253 -5.71 0.29 -6.01
CA TYR A 253 -5.99 0.96 -7.27
C TYR A 253 -5.87 -0.03 -8.41
N GLY A 254 -7.01 -0.34 -9.03
CA GLY A 254 -7.13 -1.39 -10.05
C GLY A 254 -6.98 -0.90 -11.48
N SER A 255 -7.36 -1.79 -12.39
CA SER A 255 -7.36 -1.61 -13.85
C SER A 255 -5.99 -1.78 -14.53
N PHE A 256 -5.00 -2.37 -13.87
CA PHE A 256 -3.72 -2.73 -14.47
C PHE A 256 -3.78 -3.99 -15.35
N ASP A 257 -4.91 -4.67 -15.43
CA ASP A 257 -5.11 -5.83 -16.30
C ASP A 257 -5.31 -5.42 -17.77
N THR A 258 -4.23 -4.91 -18.36
CA THR A 258 -4.24 -4.23 -19.67
C THR A 258 -3.87 -5.17 -20.81
N HIS A 259 -4.78 -6.05 -21.18
CA HIS A 259 -4.63 -6.89 -22.38
C HIS A 259 -4.80 -6.11 -23.69
N THR A 260 -5.39 -4.91 -23.63
CA THR A 260 -5.61 -4.01 -24.78
C THR A 260 -5.45 -2.56 -24.35
N ASP A 261 -5.08 -1.68 -25.28
CA ASP A 261 -4.87 -0.23 -25.07
C ASP A 261 -3.94 0.09 -23.88
N GLU A 262 -2.96 -0.77 -23.66
CA GLU A 262 -2.12 -0.76 -22.47
C GLU A 262 -1.35 0.55 -22.29
N VAL A 263 -0.73 1.06 -23.35
CA VAL A 263 0.10 2.28 -23.30
C VAL A 263 -0.71 3.47 -22.76
N THR A 264 -1.92 3.66 -23.28
CA THR A 264 -2.82 4.73 -22.85
C THR A 264 -3.29 4.54 -21.42
N LEU A 265 -3.78 3.32 -21.13
CA LEU A 265 -4.36 3.00 -19.82
C LEU A 265 -3.32 3.04 -18.69
N GLN A 266 -2.19 2.39 -18.85
CA GLN A 266 -1.15 2.38 -17.82
C GLN A 266 -0.55 3.76 -17.59
N SER A 267 -0.31 4.55 -18.66
CA SER A 267 0.16 5.93 -18.48
C SER A 267 -0.84 6.80 -17.72
N LYS A 268 -2.15 6.61 -17.97
CA LYS A 268 -3.19 7.30 -17.20
C LYS A 268 -3.23 6.86 -15.72
N LEU A 269 -3.14 5.55 -15.46
CA LEU A 269 -3.12 5.02 -14.10
C LEU A 269 -1.91 5.52 -13.33
N TRP A 270 -0.73 5.51 -13.95
CA TRP A 270 0.49 6.05 -13.34
C TRP A 270 0.43 7.56 -13.13
N ASN A 271 -0.23 8.31 -14.01
CA ASN A 271 -0.46 9.74 -13.78
C ASN A 271 -1.35 9.98 -12.55
N HIS A 272 -2.44 9.21 -12.39
CA HIS A 272 -3.29 9.31 -11.21
C HIS A 272 -2.51 8.97 -9.92
N ILE A 273 -1.72 7.89 -9.93
CA ILE A 273 -0.93 7.48 -8.77
C ILE A 273 0.11 8.53 -8.42
N SER A 274 0.95 8.90 -9.40
CA SER A 274 2.10 9.78 -9.16
C SER A 274 1.67 11.19 -8.75
N SER A 275 0.61 11.74 -9.37
CA SER A 275 0.06 13.05 -8.99
C SER A 275 -0.60 13.04 -7.61
N SER A 276 -1.24 11.94 -7.24
CA SER A 276 -1.85 11.80 -5.90
C SER A 276 -0.78 11.61 -4.82
N LEU A 277 0.28 10.86 -5.12
CA LEU A 277 1.38 10.66 -4.18
C LEU A 277 2.14 11.95 -3.87
N ILE A 278 2.44 12.78 -4.88
CA ILE A 278 3.13 14.04 -4.61
C ILE A 278 2.26 14.96 -3.74
N SER A 279 0.96 15.09 -4.03
CA SER A 279 0.05 15.86 -3.17
C SER A 279 -0.01 15.29 -1.74
N PHE A 280 0.02 13.96 -1.60
CA PHE A 280 0.02 13.31 -0.28
C PHE A 280 1.30 13.63 0.50
N PHE A 281 2.49 13.55 -0.12
CA PHE A 281 3.74 13.87 0.55
C PHE A 281 3.88 15.36 0.83
N ASP A 282 3.44 16.25 -0.08
CA ASP A 282 3.40 17.69 0.18
C ASP A 282 2.51 18.02 1.40
N ASP A 283 1.37 17.34 1.52
CA ASP A 283 0.45 17.51 2.65
C ASP A 283 1.05 17.00 3.97
N LEU A 284 1.77 15.87 3.94
CA LEU A 284 2.52 15.37 5.10
C LEU A 284 3.63 16.34 5.52
N GLU A 285 4.35 16.92 4.56
CA GLU A 285 5.44 17.89 4.82
C GLU A 285 4.90 19.18 5.43
N ASP A 286 3.80 19.74 4.88
CA ASP A 286 3.17 20.95 5.40
C ASP A 286 2.72 20.78 6.87
N HIS A 287 2.46 19.54 7.29
CA HIS A 287 2.09 19.20 8.67
C HIS A 287 3.28 18.71 9.52
N GLY A 288 4.49 18.60 8.96
CA GLY A 288 5.67 18.10 9.66
C GLY A 288 5.60 16.62 10.03
N LEU A 289 4.87 15.81 9.24
CA LEU A 289 4.60 14.38 9.47
C LEU A 289 5.22 13.47 8.41
N GLY A 290 6.00 14.02 7.48
CA GLY A 290 6.61 13.26 6.39
C GLY A 290 7.54 12.13 6.83
N ASP A 291 8.22 12.29 7.97
CA ASP A 291 9.15 11.29 8.52
C ASP A 291 8.46 10.08 9.19
N GLU A 292 7.17 10.18 9.42
CA GLU A 292 6.39 9.14 10.10
C GLU A 292 5.81 8.11 9.13
N VAL A 293 5.76 8.43 7.82
CA VAL A 293 5.01 7.66 6.83
C VAL A 293 5.93 7.06 5.77
N THR A 294 5.75 5.77 5.53
CA THR A 294 6.32 5.05 4.39
C THR A 294 5.20 4.40 3.59
N VAL A 295 5.32 4.49 2.27
CA VAL A 295 4.39 3.89 1.31
C VAL A 295 5.05 2.68 0.65
N LEU A 296 4.39 1.52 0.68
CA LEU A 296 4.72 0.36 -0.15
C LEU A 296 3.74 0.29 -1.32
N MET A 297 4.24 0.20 -2.55
CA MET A 297 3.41 -0.12 -3.72
C MET A 297 3.86 -1.43 -4.35
N PHE A 298 2.92 -2.31 -4.66
CA PHE A 298 3.18 -3.59 -5.29
C PHE A 298 2.03 -4.02 -6.21
N SER A 299 2.31 -4.94 -7.11
CA SER A 299 1.31 -5.65 -7.91
C SER A 299 1.50 -7.15 -7.76
N GLU A 300 0.47 -7.93 -8.04
CA GLU A 300 0.49 -9.39 -7.85
C GLU A 300 1.47 -10.13 -8.74
N PHE A 301 1.81 -9.57 -9.92
CA PHE A 301 2.82 -10.05 -10.86
C PHE A 301 3.17 -8.95 -11.88
N GLY A 302 4.24 -9.16 -12.66
CA GLY A 302 4.53 -8.39 -13.87
C GLY A 302 3.82 -8.96 -15.09
N ARG A 303 4.01 -8.32 -16.25
CA ARG A 303 3.45 -8.74 -17.53
C ARG A 303 4.46 -9.52 -18.35
N ARG A 304 4.00 -10.26 -19.39
CA ARG A 304 4.88 -10.94 -20.33
C ARG A 304 5.84 -9.98 -21.01
N VAL A 305 7.00 -10.49 -21.41
CA VAL A 305 7.98 -9.69 -22.14
C VAL A 305 7.45 -9.31 -23.51
N LEU A 306 6.84 -10.25 -24.24
CA LEU A 306 6.26 -10.01 -25.56
C LEU A 306 4.91 -9.31 -25.45
N ASP A 307 4.68 -8.34 -26.34
CA ASP A 307 3.35 -7.77 -26.53
C ASP A 307 2.42 -8.69 -27.31
N ASN A 308 1.11 -8.49 -27.17
CA ASN A 308 0.09 -9.19 -27.95
C ASN A 308 -0.49 -8.32 -29.10
N GLY A 309 0.16 -7.19 -29.39
CA GLY A 309 -0.23 -6.21 -30.40
C GLY A 309 -0.80 -4.90 -29.81
N THR A 310 -1.55 -4.93 -28.72
CA THR A 310 -2.16 -3.74 -28.10
C THR A 310 -2.01 -3.69 -26.58
N GLY A 311 -1.49 -4.78 -25.99
CA GLY A 311 -1.25 -4.93 -24.55
C GLY A 311 -0.38 -6.15 -24.29
N THR A 312 -0.50 -6.71 -23.09
CA THR A 312 0.28 -7.85 -22.63
C THR A 312 -0.57 -8.86 -21.87
N ASP A 313 -0.13 -10.11 -21.87
CA ASP A 313 -0.68 -11.16 -21.00
C ASP A 313 0.01 -11.17 -19.64
N HIS A 314 -0.53 -11.96 -18.69
CA HIS A 314 0.02 -12.13 -17.35
C HIS A 314 1.41 -12.78 -17.39
N GLY A 315 2.32 -12.23 -16.61
CA GLY A 315 3.70 -12.68 -16.48
C GLY A 315 4.10 -13.03 -15.05
N SER A 316 5.34 -12.75 -14.68
CA SER A 316 5.85 -13.09 -13.34
C SER A 316 6.67 -11.98 -12.68
N GLY A 317 7.96 -11.85 -12.96
CA GLY A 317 8.82 -10.86 -12.32
C GLY A 317 8.31 -9.43 -12.49
N GLY A 318 8.18 -8.70 -11.40
CA GLY A 318 7.60 -7.37 -11.33
C GLY A 318 8.51 -6.32 -10.70
N VAL A 319 7.92 -5.21 -10.33
CA VAL A 319 8.56 -4.10 -9.60
C VAL A 319 7.71 -3.72 -8.40
N ALA A 320 8.37 -3.36 -7.31
CA ALA A 320 7.73 -2.71 -6.17
C ALA A 320 8.42 -1.37 -5.90
N PHE A 321 7.71 -0.49 -5.19
CA PHE A 321 8.24 0.81 -4.79
C PHE A 321 8.09 0.99 -3.30
N VAL A 322 9.12 1.58 -2.68
CA VAL A 322 9.03 2.11 -1.32
C VAL A 322 9.24 3.61 -1.39
N VAL A 323 8.31 4.37 -0.86
CA VAL A 323 8.33 5.84 -0.97
C VAL A 323 8.19 6.48 0.41
N GLY A 324 9.07 7.41 0.74
CA GLY A 324 9.04 8.11 2.03
C GLY A 324 10.32 8.89 2.31
N ASN A 325 10.28 9.77 3.32
CA ASN A 325 11.42 10.59 3.71
C ASN A 325 12.59 9.78 4.31
N GLN A 326 12.27 8.66 4.94
CA GLN A 326 13.25 7.76 5.57
C GLN A 326 13.72 6.65 4.62
N VAL A 327 13.34 6.74 3.33
CA VAL A 327 13.77 5.81 2.29
C VAL A 327 15.08 6.32 1.69
N ALA A 328 16.03 5.44 1.49
CA ALA A 328 17.19 5.71 0.66
C ALA A 328 16.78 5.49 -0.81
N GLY A 329 16.57 6.59 -1.54
CA GLY A 329 16.09 6.50 -2.92
C GLY A 329 17.08 5.87 -3.88
N GLY A 330 16.58 5.39 -5.02
CA GLY A 330 17.39 4.79 -6.08
C GLY A 330 16.93 3.41 -6.50
N HIS A 331 17.79 2.70 -7.21
CA HIS A 331 17.53 1.35 -7.71
C HIS A 331 18.05 0.29 -6.76
N TYR A 332 17.18 -0.64 -6.38
CA TYR A 332 17.45 -1.78 -5.51
C TYR A 332 17.30 -3.09 -6.28
N ALA A 333 18.20 -4.03 -6.01
CA ALA A 333 18.33 -5.28 -6.73
C ALA A 333 18.70 -5.10 -8.22
N GLU A 334 18.87 -6.19 -8.92
CA GLU A 334 19.17 -6.17 -10.35
C GLU A 334 17.90 -6.14 -11.18
N TYR A 335 17.93 -5.36 -12.25
CA TYR A 335 16.88 -5.44 -13.26
C TYR A 335 16.95 -6.82 -13.94
N PRO A 336 15.86 -7.59 -14.02
CA PRO A 336 15.87 -8.90 -14.65
C PRO A 336 16.35 -8.82 -16.11
N SER A 337 17.07 -9.86 -16.54
CA SER A 337 17.52 -9.96 -17.92
C SER A 337 16.32 -9.99 -18.88
N ILE A 338 16.40 -9.19 -19.95
CA ILE A 338 15.42 -9.15 -21.03
C ILE A 338 15.88 -10.05 -22.21
N ASP A 339 17.07 -10.65 -22.13
CA ASP A 339 17.53 -11.60 -23.13
C ASP A 339 16.56 -12.80 -23.17
N PRO A 340 16.04 -13.17 -24.37
CA PRO A 340 15.15 -14.33 -24.52
C PRO A 340 15.71 -15.65 -23.97
N ALA A 341 17.03 -15.78 -23.87
CA ALA A 341 17.69 -16.94 -23.31
C ALA A 341 17.45 -17.12 -21.78
N ASP A 342 17.13 -16.02 -21.08
CA ASP A 342 16.93 -15.97 -19.63
C ASP A 342 15.47 -15.98 -19.21
N TRP A 343 14.53 -15.96 -20.17
CA TRP A 343 13.10 -15.95 -19.85
C TRP A 343 12.62 -17.27 -19.26
N VAL A 344 11.74 -17.17 -18.27
CA VAL A 344 11.08 -18.33 -17.66
C VAL A 344 9.66 -18.44 -18.21
N GLN A 345 9.43 -19.38 -19.13
CA GLN A 345 8.14 -19.60 -19.80
C GLN A 345 7.59 -18.36 -20.54
N GLY A 346 8.46 -17.49 -21.05
CA GLY A 346 8.11 -16.26 -21.76
C GLY A 346 7.92 -15.04 -20.87
N ASP A 347 8.27 -15.15 -19.57
CA ASP A 347 8.20 -14.06 -18.59
C ASP A 347 9.61 -13.62 -18.18
N LEU A 348 9.72 -12.41 -17.61
CA LEU A 348 10.89 -12.04 -16.84
C LEU A 348 11.02 -12.96 -15.62
N ALA A 349 12.20 -13.52 -15.42
CA ALA A 349 12.50 -14.21 -14.17
C ALA A 349 12.41 -13.24 -13.00
N PHE A 350 11.83 -13.67 -11.87
CA PHE A 350 12.04 -12.95 -10.62
C PHE A 350 13.45 -13.24 -10.11
N ASN A 351 14.10 -12.28 -9.50
CA ASN A 351 15.43 -12.43 -8.88
C ASN A 351 15.43 -12.02 -7.40
N ASN A 352 14.33 -11.49 -6.89
CA ASN A 352 14.17 -11.12 -5.50
C ASN A 352 12.83 -11.61 -4.94
N ASP A 353 12.90 -12.33 -3.83
CA ASP A 353 11.69 -12.78 -3.14
C ASP A 353 11.03 -11.59 -2.40
N PHE A 354 9.75 -11.35 -2.67
CA PHE A 354 9.02 -10.23 -2.08
C PHE A 354 8.98 -10.26 -0.54
N ARG A 355 9.15 -11.44 0.06
CA ARG A 355 9.20 -11.61 1.52
C ARG A 355 10.45 -10.97 2.14
N GLY A 356 11.52 -10.78 1.36
CA GLY A 356 12.68 -9.97 1.76
C GLY A 356 12.29 -8.51 2.00
N LEU A 357 11.49 -7.92 1.07
CA LEU A 357 10.98 -6.56 1.23
C LEU A 357 9.98 -6.45 2.40
N TYR A 358 9.14 -7.48 2.61
CA TYR A 358 8.26 -7.53 3.79
C TYR A 358 9.07 -7.59 5.08
N THR A 359 10.21 -8.30 5.09
CA THR A 359 11.12 -8.35 6.23
C THR A 359 11.69 -6.97 6.57
N ASP A 360 12.13 -6.20 5.55
CA ASP A 360 12.58 -4.82 5.77
C ASP A 360 11.46 -3.94 6.39
N ILE A 361 10.25 -4.01 5.84
CA ILE A 361 9.12 -3.22 6.33
C ILE A 361 8.74 -3.60 7.77
N LEU A 362 8.70 -4.89 8.07
CA LEU A 362 8.34 -5.37 9.40
C LEU A 362 9.40 -5.00 10.44
N GLU A 363 10.68 -5.30 10.17
CA GLU A 363 11.75 -5.15 11.16
C GLU A 363 12.30 -3.73 11.23
N ASP A 364 12.60 -3.12 10.06
CA ASP A 364 13.31 -1.85 10.02
C ASP A 364 12.35 -0.65 10.10
N TRP A 365 11.09 -0.82 9.70
CA TRP A 365 10.10 0.25 9.73
C TRP A 365 9.08 0.13 10.87
N LEU A 366 8.41 -1.03 11.00
CA LEU A 366 7.37 -1.24 12.01
C LEU A 366 7.90 -1.76 13.34
N HIS A 367 9.15 -2.22 13.40
CA HIS A 367 9.81 -2.82 14.56
C HIS A 367 9.10 -4.09 15.07
N VAL A 368 8.63 -4.92 14.13
CA VAL A 368 7.94 -6.19 14.36
C VAL A 368 8.81 -7.33 13.83
N GLU A 369 8.92 -8.43 14.57
CA GLU A 369 9.66 -9.62 14.12
C GLU A 369 9.04 -10.21 12.85
N ALA A 370 9.80 -10.26 11.76
CA ALA A 370 9.29 -10.70 10.47
C ALA A 370 9.14 -12.22 10.34
N LYS A 371 10.08 -12.99 10.91
CA LYS A 371 10.19 -14.43 10.70
C LYS A 371 8.88 -15.22 10.87
N PRO A 372 8.07 -15.02 11.93
CA PRO A 372 6.81 -15.75 12.10
C PRO A 372 5.73 -15.32 11.11
N ILE A 373 5.81 -14.09 10.58
CA ILE A 373 4.83 -13.51 9.67
C ILE A 373 5.08 -13.93 8.21
N VAL A 374 6.34 -13.89 7.78
CA VAL A 374 6.72 -14.27 6.41
C VAL A 374 7.11 -15.74 6.28
N ASN A 375 6.99 -16.53 7.35
CA ASN A 375 7.28 -17.97 7.42
C ASN A 375 8.69 -18.35 6.95
N GLY A 376 9.70 -17.58 7.36
CA GLY A 376 11.08 -17.86 6.98
C GLY A 376 12.05 -16.73 7.24
N ILE A 377 13.25 -16.88 6.70
CA ILE A 377 14.30 -15.86 6.70
C ILE A 377 14.61 -15.58 5.24
N TYR A 378 14.47 -14.34 4.82
CA TYR A 378 14.67 -13.88 3.45
C TYR A 378 15.72 -12.78 3.40
N GLU A 379 16.43 -12.70 2.29
CA GLU A 379 17.40 -11.65 2.05
C GLU A 379 16.72 -10.29 1.99
N LYS A 380 17.18 -9.36 2.82
CA LYS A 380 16.66 -8.00 2.89
C LYS A 380 17.08 -7.16 1.67
N ILE A 381 16.21 -6.30 1.21
CA ILE A 381 16.44 -5.34 0.12
C ILE A 381 17.13 -4.07 0.66
N LYS A 382 16.83 -3.68 1.91
CA LYS A 382 17.39 -2.53 2.66
C LYS A 382 17.07 -1.17 2.01
N PRO A 383 15.82 -0.85 1.74
CA PRO A 383 15.43 0.41 1.11
C PRO A 383 15.39 1.60 2.08
N PHE A 384 15.59 1.39 3.37
CA PHE A 384 15.54 2.46 4.39
C PHE A 384 16.93 3.08 4.63
N ALA A 385 16.95 4.41 4.85
CA ALA A 385 18.14 5.12 5.30
C ALA A 385 18.48 4.67 6.73
N VAL A 386 19.73 4.30 6.97
CA VAL A 386 20.24 3.86 8.27
C VAL A 386 20.74 5.08 9.04
#